data_e6188f7b5857d3c7ee7d597efc530c67
#
_entry.id   e6188f7b5857d3c7ee7d597efc530c67
#
_cell.length_a   1.000
_cell.length_b   1.000
_cell.length_c   1.000
_cell.angle_alpha   90.00
_cell.angle_beta   90.00
_cell.angle_gamma   90.00
#
_symmetry.space_group_name_H-M   'P 1'
#
loop_
_entity.id
_entity.type
_entity.pdbx_description
1 polymer ?
#
loop_
_entity_poly.entity_id
_entity_poly.type
_entity_poly.pdbx_seq_one_letter_code
_entity_poly.pdbx_strand_id
1 'polypeptide(L)'
;MKKIIAMLLALVMVLGLAACATKTEPAQPEETTPAETTDTPAAEEPTPAETETEEPAATEATGSVYYLNFKPEADEAWQKLAATYTEQTGVPVKVVTAASGTYDTTLAAELDKSSAPTLFQCGNQGAINSYGDYCYPFDGTAIMDQMTTDAFNLKGEDGQTLAIGYCYEAFGIIVNKALLEKAGHSIDEITNFESLKAVADDIHARADELGFDAFSSAGLEGSSSWRFSGHLANMPLYYEFRDDGVTAQPATITGAYLNNFKNIWDLYTTDSATTGAALATATGDESEAEFGEGKAAFYQNGSWEYSNLTGTFGMNPDDL
;
A
#
# COMPACT_ATOMS: atom_id res chain seq x y z
N MET A 1 -34.41 13.21 -31.08
CA MET A 1 -33.34 12.25 -30.76
C MET A 1 -32.94 12.27 -29.27
N LYS A 2 -32.59 13.38 -28.66
CA LYS A 2 -32.17 13.42 -27.22
C LYS A 2 -33.25 12.90 -26.23
N LYS A 3 -34.56 13.13 -26.48
CA LYS A 3 -35.63 12.66 -25.59
C LYS A 3 -35.92 11.15 -25.73
N ILE A 4 -35.61 10.54 -26.88
CA ILE A 4 -35.78 9.09 -27.12
C ILE A 4 -34.65 8.31 -26.47
N ILE A 5 -33.43 8.85 -26.46
CA ILE A 5 -32.27 8.25 -25.80
C ILE A 5 -32.44 8.27 -24.27
N ALA A 6 -32.98 9.35 -23.71
CA ALA A 6 -33.27 9.44 -22.28
C ALA A 6 -34.36 8.44 -21.81
N MET A 7 -35.37 8.18 -22.68
CA MET A 7 -36.41 7.22 -22.38
C MET A 7 -35.93 5.76 -22.48
N LEU A 8 -35.00 5.47 -23.39
CA LEU A 8 -34.39 4.15 -23.52
C LEU A 8 -33.42 3.84 -22.32
N LEU A 9 -32.67 4.84 -21.84
CA LEU A 9 -31.82 4.72 -20.65
C LEU A 9 -32.64 4.48 -19.37
N ALA A 10 -33.78 5.14 -19.22
CA ALA A 10 -34.67 4.93 -18.08
C ALA A 10 -35.31 3.53 -18.10
N LEU A 11 -35.62 2.98 -19.29
CA LEU A 11 -36.20 1.64 -19.43
C LEU A 11 -35.21 0.52 -19.10
N VAL A 12 -33.93 0.70 -19.39
CA VAL A 12 -32.84 -0.23 -19.04
C VAL A 12 -32.59 -0.28 -17.53
N MET A 13 -32.71 0.84 -16.82
CA MET A 13 -32.58 0.89 -15.36
C MET A 13 -33.74 0.20 -14.62
N VAL A 14 -34.95 0.23 -15.17
CA VAL A 14 -36.12 -0.40 -14.55
C VAL A 14 -36.13 -1.93 -14.74
N LEU A 15 -35.55 -2.44 -15.83
CA LEU A 15 -35.43 -3.88 -16.09
C LEU A 15 -34.31 -4.58 -15.29
N GLY A 16 -33.34 -3.83 -14.75
CA GLY A 16 -32.26 -4.37 -13.92
C GLY A 16 -32.66 -4.67 -12.46
N LEU A 17 -33.79 -4.19 -11.98
CA LEU A 17 -34.24 -4.32 -10.59
C LEU A 17 -35.22 -5.50 -10.34
N ALA A 18 -35.57 -6.26 -11.35
CA ALA A 18 -36.58 -7.34 -11.24
C ALA A 18 -35.99 -8.77 -11.12
N ALA A 19 -34.68 -8.95 -11.03
CA ALA A 19 -34.06 -10.28 -11.14
C ALA A 19 -33.47 -10.85 -9.83
N CYS A 20 -33.73 -10.28 -8.65
CA CYS A 20 -33.28 -10.88 -7.37
C CYS A 20 -34.38 -10.85 -6.31
N ALA A 21 -35.33 -11.79 -6.39
CA ALA A 21 -36.20 -12.13 -5.29
C ALA A 21 -36.49 -13.64 -5.30
N THR A 22 -35.60 -14.45 -4.77
CA THR A 22 -35.90 -15.78 -4.28
C THR A 22 -35.61 -15.83 -2.77
N LYS A 23 -36.72 -15.91 -2.02
CA LYS A 23 -36.75 -16.17 -0.59
C LYS A 23 -36.21 -17.56 -0.29
N THR A 24 -35.24 -17.65 0.62
CA THR A 24 -34.95 -18.85 1.38
C THR A 24 -35.15 -18.54 2.87
N GLU A 25 -36.03 -19.28 3.50
CA GLU A 25 -36.48 -19.22 4.87
C GLU A 25 -35.43 -19.86 5.78
N PRO A 26 -35.03 -19.28 6.95
CA PRO A 26 -34.11 -19.93 7.87
C PRO A 26 -34.84 -20.86 8.83
N ALA A 27 -34.30 -22.06 9.01
CA ALA A 27 -34.76 -23.05 10.00
C ALA A 27 -34.42 -22.62 11.43
N GLN A 28 -35.36 -22.81 12.33
CA GLN A 28 -35.24 -22.63 13.77
C GLN A 28 -34.34 -23.69 14.42
N PRO A 29 -33.56 -23.34 15.46
CA PRO A 29 -32.89 -24.33 16.30
C PRO A 29 -33.83 -24.86 17.40
N GLU A 30 -33.79 -26.15 17.61
CA GLU A 30 -34.48 -26.86 18.69
C GLU A 30 -33.86 -26.54 20.07
N GLU A 31 -34.74 -26.31 21.02
CA GLU A 31 -34.52 -26.08 22.42
C GLU A 31 -34.29 -27.42 23.13
N THR A 32 -33.18 -27.61 23.83
CA THR A 32 -33.00 -28.74 24.75
C THR A 32 -32.83 -28.22 26.18
N THR A 33 -33.74 -28.68 27.02
CA THR A 33 -33.94 -28.41 28.45
C THR A 33 -32.83 -29.09 29.31
N PRO A 34 -32.46 -28.51 30.48
CA PRO A 34 -31.40 -29.04 31.34
C PRO A 34 -31.92 -30.11 32.28
N ALA A 35 -31.07 -31.08 32.59
CA ALA A 35 -31.28 -32.05 33.67
C ALA A 35 -30.52 -31.61 34.92
N GLU A 36 -31.28 -31.61 36.03
CA GLU A 36 -30.84 -31.45 37.40
C GLU A 36 -30.03 -32.65 37.90
N THR A 37 -28.91 -32.45 38.62
CA THR A 37 -28.45 -33.41 39.61
C THR A 37 -27.75 -32.70 40.80
N THR A 38 -28.39 -32.83 41.89
CA THR A 38 -28.10 -32.92 43.31
C THR A 38 -26.67 -32.88 43.84
N ASP A 39 -26.62 -32.04 44.86
CA ASP A 39 -25.72 -31.83 45.97
C ASP A 39 -25.19 -33.11 46.69
N THR A 40 -23.94 -33.10 47.15
CA THR A 40 -23.48 -33.49 48.49
C THR A 40 -22.01 -33.15 48.74
N PRO A 41 -21.60 -32.67 49.94
CA PRO A 41 -20.31 -32.00 50.20
C PRO A 41 -19.25 -32.94 50.76
N ALA A 42 -17.96 -32.65 50.52
CA ALA A 42 -16.86 -33.25 51.29
C ALA A 42 -15.65 -32.33 51.40
N ALA A 43 -15.36 -32.01 52.65
CA ALA A 43 -14.06 -31.88 53.33
C ALA A 43 -13.01 -30.84 52.81
N GLU A 44 -12.78 -29.87 53.70
CA GLU A 44 -11.65 -28.95 53.77
C GLU A 44 -10.29 -29.67 53.95
N GLU A 45 -9.26 -29.25 53.20
CA GLU A 45 -7.86 -29.36 53.57
C GLU A 45 -7.11 -28.06 53.28
N PRO A 46 -6.05 -27.70 54.01
CA PRO A 46 -5.63 -26.29 54.21
C PRO A 46 -4.77 -25.76 53.09
N THR A 47 -5.05 -24.52 52.69
CA THR A 47 -4.36 -23.66 51.74
C THR A 47 -2.95 -23.27 52.21
N PRO A 48 -1.90 -23.37 51.34
CA PRO A 48 -0.67 -22.62 51.53
C PRO A 48 -0.88 -21.16 51.12
N ALA A 49 -0.34 -20.25 51.89
CA ALA A 49 -0.38 -18.81 51.67
C ALA A 49 0.19 -18.44 50.31
N GLU A 50 -0.63 -17.97 49.41
CA GLU A 50 -0.21 -17.27 48.19
C GLU A 50 0.31 -15.87 48.55
N THR A 51 1.54 -15.63 48.18
CA THR A 51 2.13 -14.30 48.17
C THR A 51 1.41 -13.51 47.07
N GLU A 52 0.54 -12.57 47.47
CA GLU A 52 -0.03 -11.60 46.56
C GLU A 52 1.11 -10.81 45.91
N THR A 53 1.43 -11.16 44.66
CA THR A 53 2.13 -10.27 43.75
C THR A 53 1.09 -9.22 43.34
N GLU A 54 1.21 -8.00 43.82
CA GLU A 54 0.43 -6.85 43.37
C GLU A 54 0.60 -6.74 41.85
N GLU A 55 -0.43 -7.16 41.11
CA GLU A 55 -0.61 -6.81 39.71
C GLU A 55 -0.75 -5.29 39.64
N PRO A 56 0.04 -4.58 38.81
CA PRO A 56 -0.09 -3.12 38.73
C PRO A 56 -1.52 -2.81 38.31
N ALA A 57 -2.23 -2.02 39.12
CA ALA A 57 -3.58 -1.56 38.84
C ALA A 57 -3.63 -0.97 37.44
N ALA A 58 -4.39 -1.62 36.55
CA ALA A 58 -4.67 -1.12 35.22
C ALA A 58 -5.30 0.27 35.37
N THR A 59 -4.56 1.30 35.03
CA THR A 59 -5.07 2.65 34.89
C THR A 59 -6.17 2.57 33.83
N GLU A 60 -7.41 2.93 34.19
CA GLU A 60 -8.50 2.96 33.21
C GLU A 60 -8.05 3.83 32.04
N ALA A 61 -7.94 3.23 30.86
CA ALA A 61 -7.52 3.91 29.66
C ALA A 61 -8.53 5.00 29.30
N THR A 62 -8.07 6.24 29.21
CA THR A 62 -8.90 7.36 28.78
C THR A 62 -8.67 7.62 27.32
N GLY A 63 -9.64 7.30 26.46
CA GLY A 63 -9.60 7.54 25.03
C GLY A 63 -9.40 6.28 24.20
N SER A 64 -9.25 6.48 22.91
CA SER A 64 -9.05 5.41 21.92
C SER A 64 -8.25 5.93 20.75
N VAL A 65 -7.64 5.03 19.98
CA VAL A 65 -6.94 5.34 18.73
C VAL A 65 -7.73 4.78 17.56
N TYR A 66 -7.94 5.60 16.54
CA TYR A 66 -8.39 5.17 15.23
C TYR A 66 -7.31 5.51 14.20
N TYR A 67 -6.65 4.50 13.66
CA TYR A 67 -5.65 4.63 12.61
C TYR A 67 -6.26 4.30 11.24
N LEU A 68 -6.22 5.26 10.32
CA LEU A 68 -6.52 5.02 8.91
C LEU A 68 -5.22 4.66 8.19
N ASN A 69 -5.05 3.36 7.91
CA ASN A 69 -3.86 2.81 7.29
C ASN A 69 -3.87 3.02 5.77
N PHE A 70 -2.77 3.54 5.26
CA PHE A 70 -2.51 3.76 3.83
C PHE A 70 -1.99 2.50 3.12
N LYS A 71 -1.39 1.53 3.86
CA LYS A 71 -0.61 0.41 3.34
C LYS A 71 -1.37 -0.90 3.44
N PRO A 72 -2.06 -1.36 2.35
CA PRO A 72 -2.77 -2.65 2.37
C PRO A 72 -1.86 -3.83 2.70
N GLU A 73 -0.63 -3.84 2.19
CA GLU A 73 0.37 -4.87 2.43
C GLU A 73 0.81 -4.99 3.90
N ALA A 74 0.58 -3.95 4.71
CA ALA A 74 0.91 -3.92 6.13
C ALA A 74 -0.32 -4.14 7.04
N ASP A 75 -1.51 -4.41 6.50
CA ASP A 75 -2.76 -4.50 7.28
C ASP A 75 -2.65 -5.51 8.41
N GLU A 76 -2.23 -6.74 8.14
CA GLU A 76 -2.10 -7.79 9.16
C GLU A 76 -1.15 -7.39 10.30
N ALA A 77 -0.02 -6.77 9.96
CA ALA A 77 0.95 -6.30 10.94
C ALA A 77 0.36 -5.18 11.82
N TRP A 78 -0.38 -4.24 11.23
CA TRP A 78 -1.05 -3.18 11.97
C TRP A 78 -2.18 -3.70 12.86
N GLN A 79 -2.99 -4.67 12.41
CA GLN A 79 -4.03 -5.31 13.24
C GLN A 79 -3.40 -6.00 14.44
N LYS A 80 -2.31 -6.74 14.24
CA LYS A 80 -1.58 -7.40 15.33
C LYS A 80 -0.96 -6.40 16.31
N LEU A 81 -0.35 -5.32 15.82
CA LEU A 81 0.21 -4.27 16.67
C LEU A 81 -0.87 -3.59 17.50
N ALA A 82 -2.02 -3.27 16.88
CA ALA A 82 -3.17 -2.67 17.55
C ALA A 82 -3.70 -3.55 18.69
N ALA A 83 -3.84 -4.85 18.44
CA ALA A 83 -4.27 -5.81 19.46
C ALA A 83 -3.28 -5.88 20.62
N THR A 84 -1.97 -5.99 20.32
CA THR A 84 -0.90 -6.03 21.33
C THR A 84 -0.87 -4.75 22.18
N TYR A 85 -0.99 -3.59 21.54
CA TYR A 85 -1.01 -2.31 22.27
C TYR A 85 -2.25 -2.19 23.17
N THR A 86 -3.42 -2.59 22.68
CA THR A 86 -4.65 -2.61 23.46
C THR A 86 -4.52 -3.53 24.67
N GLU A 87 -3.96 -4.74 24.50
CA GLU A 87 -3.72 -5.69 25.59
C GLU A 87 -2.77 -5.13 26.66
N GLN A 88 -1.69 -4.48 26.25
CA GLN A 88 -0.67 -3.94 27.15
C GLN A 88 -1.10 -2.66 27.88
N THR A 89 -1.94 -1.84 27.28
CA THR A 89 -2.24 -0.48 27.79
C THR A 89 -3.69 -0.28 28.20
N GLY A 90 -4.60 -1.16 27.79
CA GLY A 90 -6.04 -0.97 27.91
C GLY A 90 -6.63 0.07 26.94
N VAL A 91 -5.80 0.76 26.12
CA VAL A 91 -6.27 1.74 25.13
C VAL A 91 -6.80 1.02 23.89
N PRO A 92 -8.10 1.13 23.56
CA PRO A 92 -8.65 0.53 22.35
C PRO A 92 -8.01 1.15 21.09
N VAL A 93 -7.53 0.29 20.18
CA VAL A 93 -6.99 0.70 18.88
C VAL A 93 -7.80 0.06 17.76
N LYS A 94 -8.34 0.90 16.87
CA LYS A 94 -9.02 0.49 15.65
C LYS A 94 -8.11 0.81 14.46
N VAL A 95 -7.85 -0.16 13.60
CA VAL A 95 -7.19 0.04 12.31
C VAL A 95 -8.19 -0.18 11.19
N VAL A 96 -8.27 0.75 10.26
CA VAL A 96 -9.01 0.61 8.99
C VAL A 96 -8.04 0.85 7.87
N THR A 97 -7.94 -0.10 6.96
CA THR A 97 -7.04 -0.02 5.81
C THR A 97 -7.80 0.41 4.57
N ALA A 98 -7.35 1.48 3.94
CA ALA A 98 -7.89 1.93 2.67
C ALA A 98 -7.45 0.97 1.55
N ALA A 99 -8.32 0.72 0.57
CA ALA A 99 -7.95 -0.03 -0.61
C ALA A 99 -6.90 0.72 -1.44
N SER A 100 -6.08 -0.02 -2.18
CA SER A 100 -5.04 0.56 -3.04
C SER A 100 -5.62 1.64 -3.96
N GLY A 101 -4.94 2.78 -4.05
CA GLY A 101 -5.34 3.92 -4.88
C GLY A 101 -6.54 4.73 -4.38
N THR A 102 -7.14 4.39 -3.22
CA THR A 102 -8.35 5.07 -2.70
C THR A 102 -8.14 5.89 -1.44
N TYR A 103 -6.89 5.99 -0.94
CA TYR A 103 -6.62 6.58 0.38
C TYR A 103 -7.14 8.00 0.53
N ASP A 104 -6.86 8.90 -0.40
CA ASP A 104 -7.26 10.31 -0.28
C ASP A 104 -8.78 10.49 -0.23
N THR A 105 -9.52 9.75 -1.06
CA THR A 105 -10.98 9.76 -1.03
C THR A 105 -11.54 9.16 0.25
N THR A 106 -10.90 8.11 0.76
CA THR A 106 -11.28 7.47 2.03
C THR A 106 -11.00 8.41 3.20
N LEU A 107 -9.81 9.04 3.25
CA LEU A 107 -9.45 9.99 4.29
C LEU A 107 -10.43 11.16 4.35
N ALA A 108 -10.73 11.79 3.21
CA ALA A 108 -11.69 12.87 3.15
C ALA A 108 -13.06 12.46 3.72
N ALA A 109 -13.56 11.28 3.34
CA ALA A 109 -14.84 10.76 3.83
C ALA A 109 -14.81 10.38 5.32
N GLU A 110 -13.67 9.91 5.83
CA GLU A 110 -13.53 9.55 7.25
C GLU A 110 -13.37 10.77 8.16
N LEU A 111 -12.70 11.84 7.71
CA LEU A 111 -12.55 13.09 8.46
C LEU A 111 -13.88 13.82 8.67
N ASP A 112 -14.85 13.65 7.77
CA ASP A 112 -16.20 14.22 7.91
C ASP A 112 -17.08 13.52 8.96
N LYS A 113 -16.64 12.37 9.49
CA LYS A 113 -17.43 11.60 10.47
C LYS A 113 -17.24 12.13 11.88
N SER A 114 -18.23 11.89 12.72
CA SER A 114 -18.18 12.21 14.17
C SER A 114 -17.10 11.39 14.92
N SER A 115 -16.66 10.26 14.38
CA SER A 115 -15.56 9.43 14.87
C SER A 115 -14.46 9.35 13.82
N ALA A 116 -13.85 10.49 13.55
CA ALA A 116 -12.75 10.62 12.58
C ALA A 116 -11.48 9.89 13.04
N PRO A 117 -10.57 9.53 12.11
CA PRO A 117 -9.25 9.00 12.45
C PRO A 117 -8.49 9.94 13.38
N THR A 118 -7.87 9.38 14.41
CA THR A 118 -6.95 10.09 15.31
C THR A 118 -5.49 9.99 14.82
N LEU A 119 -5.21 9.02 13.96
CA LEU A 119 -3.96 8.87 13.23
C LEU A 119 -4.27 8.66 11.74
N PHE A 120 -3.64 9.42 10.89
CA PHE A 120 -3.75 9.31 9.44
C PHE A 120 -2.45 9.78 8.77
N GLN A 121 -2.25 9.43 7.53
CA GLN A 121 -1.04 9.75 6.78
C GLN A 121 -1.22 10.99 5.92
N CYS A 122 -0.25 11.91 6.01
CA CYS A 122 -0.01 12.97 5.05
C CYS A 122 1.26 12.61 4.26
N GLY A 123 1.13 12.15 3.03
CA GLY A 123 2.25 11.64 2.24
C GLY A 123 3.12 12.72 1.59
N ASN A 124 2.67 13.98 1.56
CA ASN A 124 3.38 15.09 0.93
C ASN A 124 2.86 16.45 1.42
N GLN A 125 3.48 17.53 0.97
CA GLN A 125 3.08 18.89 1.33
C GLN A 125 1.67 19.26 0.85
N GLY A 126 1.22 18.69 -0.27
CA GLY A 126 -0.16 18.87 -0.76
C GLY A 126 -1.20 18.35 0.21
N ALA A 127 -0.92 17.21 0.86
CA ALA A 127 -1.77 16.65 1.91
C ALA A 127 -1.82 17.56 3.15
N ILE A 128 -0.70 18.16 3.55
CA ILE A 128 -0.68 19.17 4.63
C ILE A 128 -1.51 20.41 4.26
N ASN A 129 -1.42 20.87 3.03
CA ASN A 129 -2.23 22.00 2.56
C ASN A 129 -3.74 21.69 2.59
N SER A 130 -4.13 20.43 2.43
CA SER A 130 -5.53 19.99 2.45
C SER A 130 -6.04 19.62 3.83
N TYR A 131 -5.21 19.04 4.67
CA TYR A 131 -5.60 18.39 5.94
C TYR A 131 -4.87 18.93 7.17
N GLY A 132 -4.00 19.93 7.02
CA GLY A 132 -3.21 20.48 8.12
C GLY A 132 -4.03 20.99 9.30
N ASP A 133 -5.24 21.51 9.04
CA ASP A 133 -6.18 21.96 10.09
C ASP A 133 -6.67 20.82 11.02
N TYR A 134 -6.54 19.56 10.57
CA TYR A 134 -6.87 18.37 11.37
C TYR A 134 -5.64 17.81 12.11
N CYS A 135 -4.44 18.32 11.83
CA CYS A 135 -3.19 17.82 12.37
C CYS A 135 -2.86 18.50 13.71
N TYR A 136 -2.39 17.70 14.67
CA TYR A 136 -1.83 18.21 15.91
C TYR A 136 -0.33 18.56 15.70
N PRO A 137 0.15 19.74 16.15
CA PRO A 137 1.57 20.09 16.06
C PRO A 137 2.44 19.15 16.92
N PHE A 138 3.50 18.62 16.34
CA PHE A 138 4.43 17.72 17.02
C PHE A 138 5.54 18.45 17.78
N ASP A 139 5.75 19.75 17.51
CA ASP A 139 6.82 20.52 18.15
C ASP A 139 6.73 20.50 19.67
N GLY A 140 7.83 20.14 20.32
CA GLY A 140 7.91 20.01 21.78
C GLY A 140 7.27 18.74 22.37
N THR A 141 6.80 17.82 21.55
CA THR A 141 6.29 16.52 22.03
C THR A 141 7.45 15.51 22.21
N ALA A 142 7.24 14.54 23.11
CA ALA A 142 8.26 13.51 23.38
C ALA A 142 8.62 12.64 22.16
N ILE A 143 7.73 12.55 21.16
CA ILE A 143 8.03 11.80 19.95
C ILE A 143 9.11 12.48 19.10
N MET A 144 9.20 13.81 19.13
CA MET A 144 10.25 14.55 18.43
C MET A 144 11.64 14.22 18.97
N ASP A 145 11.76 13.91 20.26
CA ASP A 145 13.02 13.49 20.89
C ASP A 145 13.47 12.09 20.46
N GLN A 146 12.57 11.29 19.88
CA GLN A 146 12.83 9.94 19.37
C GLN A 146 13.21 9.93 17.88
N MET A 147 13.03 11.05 17.18
CA MET A 147 13.31 11.13 15.74
C MET A 147 14.81 11.04 15.47
N THR A 148 15.19 10.20 14.51
CA THR A 148 16.59 10.10 14.03
C THR A 148 16.93 11.13 12.97
N THR A 149 15.91 11.71 12.33
CA THR A 149 16.04 12.77 11.32
C THR A 149 14.72 13.54 11.20
N ASP A 150 14.79 14.81 10.85
CA ASP A 150 13.65 15.67 10.51
C ASP A 150 13.45 15.84 9.00
N ALA A 151 14.28 15.21 8.18
CA ALA A 151 14.32 15.39 6.71
C ALA A 151 12.99 15.05 6.00
N PHE A 152 12.14 14.24 6.63
CA PHE A 152 10.85 13.80 6.07
C PHE A 152 9.66 14.44 6.78
N ASN A 153 9.90 15.37 7.71
CA ASN A 153 8.83 16.06 8.40
C ASN A 153 8.15 17.08 7.47
N LEU A 154 6.82 17.16 7.57
CA LEU A 154 6.05 18.14 6.81
C LEU A 154 5.58 19.26 7.73
N LYS A 155 5.62 20.48 7.22
CA LYS A 155 5.33 21.68 8.00
C LYS A 155 4.11 22.42 7.47
N GLY A 156 3.35 22.99 8.40
CA GLY A 156 2.29 23.97 8.11
C GLY A 156 2.87 25.32 7.64
N GLU A 157 2.00 26.22 7.23
CA GLU A 157 2.38 27.57 6.76
C GLU A 157 3.09 28.41 7.82
N ASP A 158 2.78 28.17 9.10
CA ASP A 158 3.39 28.82 10.26
C ASP A 158 4.73 28.19 10.70
N GLY A 159 5.18 27.14 9.99
CA GLY A 159 6.41 26.42 10.24
C GLY A 159 6.33 25.32 11.31
N GLN A 160 5.15 25.08 11.91
CA GLN A 160 4.94 23.98 12.85
C GLN A 160 5.05 22.62 12.13
N THR A 161 5.60 21.62 12.81
CA THR A 161 5.67 20.25 12.31
C THR A 161 4.32 19.58 12.46
N LEU A 162 3.61 19.34 11.36
CA LEU A 162 2.27 18.76 11.33
C LEU A 162 2.25 17.28 10.94
N ALA A 163 3.32 16.77 10.34
CA ALA A 163 3.51 15.35 10.12
C ALA A 163 4.98 14.97 10.29
N ILE A 164 5.22 13.75 10.75
CA ILE A 164 6.55 13.17 10.96
C ILE A 164 6.73 11.94 10.09
N GLY A 165 7.95 11.73 9.58
CA GLY A 165 8.31 10.51 8.86
C GLY A 165 8.49 9.35 9.85
N TYR A 166 7.70 8.29 9.75
CA TYR A 166 7.83 7.11 10.60
C TYR A 166 8.61 5.96 9.93
N CYS A 167 8.64 5.94 8.59
CA CYS A 167 9.45 5.02 7.81
C CYS A 167 9.73 5.62 6.42
N TYR A 168 10.64 5.01 5.69
CA TYR A 168 10.89 5.33 4.28
C TYR A 168 10.92 4.04 3.45
N GLU A 169 10.61 4.18 2.17
CA GLU A 169 10.63 3.14 1.18
C GLU A 169 11.48 3.57 -0.01
N ALA A 170 11.97 2.61 -0.77
CA ALA A 170 12.67 2.85 -2.03
C ALA A 170 11.87 2.28 -3.19
N PHE A 171 11.95 2.93 -4.34
CA PHE A 171 11.44 2.42 -5.60
C PHE A 171 12.55 2.33 -6.65
N GLY A 172 12.38 1.43 -7.61
CA GLY A 172 13.36 1.20 -8.65
C GLY A 172 12.96 0.04 -9.54
N ILE A 173 13.93 -0.76 -9.94
CA ILE A 173 13.72 -2.00 -10.70
C ILE A 173 14.05 -3.18 -9.79
N ILE A 174 13.04 -3.98 -9.48
CA ILE A 174 13.19 -5.26 -8.79
C ILE A 174 13.65 -6.28 -9.82
N VAL A 175 14.63 -7.09 -9.45
CA VAL A 175 15.26 -8.06 -10.35
C VAL A 175 15.07 -9.48 -9.84
N ASN A 176 14.58 -10.38 -10.69
CA ASN A 176 14.63 -11.82 -10.45
C ASN A 176 15.98 -12.37 -10.93
N LYS A 177 16.92 -12.52 -10.00
CA LYS A 177 18.29 -12.97 -10.32
C LYS A 177 18.34 -14.36 -10.92
N ALA A 178 17.45 -15.27 -10.49
CA ALA A 178 17.38 -16.63 -11.04
C ALA A 178 16.97 -16.62 -12.53
N LEU A 179 16.03 -15.76 -12.92
CA LEU A 179 15.64 -15.61 -14.33
C LEU A 179 16.74 -14.91 -15.13
N LEU A 180 17.42 -13.93 -14.55
CA LEU A 180 18.56 -13.26 -15.18
C LEU A 180 19.68 -14.26 -15.49
N GLU A 181 20.05 -15.11 -14.53
CA GLU A 181 21.03 -16.19 -14.71
C GLU A 181 20.58 -17.23 -15.74
N LYS A 182 19.28 -17.59 -15.74
CA LYS A 182 18.70 -18.50 -16.74
C LYS A 182 18.82 -17.93 -18.15
N ALA A 183 18.73 -16.61 -18.31
CA ALA A 183 18.97 -15.93 -19.58
C ALA A 183 20.47 -15.84 -19.95
N GLY A 184 21.37 -16.19 -19.04
CA GLY A 184 22.83 -16.15 -19.25
C GLY A 184 23.44 -14.81 -18.87
N HIS A 185 22.75 -14.00 -18.08
CA HIS A 185 23.21 -12.70 -17.59
C HIS A 185 23.46 -12.69 -16.08
N SER A 186 24.13 -11.66 -15.60
CA SER A 186 24.36 -11.39 -14.17
C SER A 186 23.96 -9.98 -13.81
N ILE A 187 23.52 -9.78 -12.58
CA ILE A 187 23.24 -8.42 -12.05
C ILE A 187 24.48 -7.53 -12.11
N ASP A 188 25.67 -8.09 -11.99
CA ASP A 188 26.94 -7.36 -12.05
C ASP A 188 27.22 -6.71 -13.42
N GLU A 189 26.55 -7.17 -14.47
CA GLU A 189 26.65 -6.58 -15.81
C GLU A 189 25.87 -5.26 -15.92
N ILE A 190 24.86 -5.08 -15.06
CA ILE A 190 23.93 -3.94 -15.11
C ILE A 190 24.50 -2.79 -14.27
N THR A 191 25.31 -1.95 -14.90
CA THR A 191 26.00 -0.83 -14.23
C THR A 191 25.52 0.55 -14.68
N ASN A 192 24.74 0.62 -15.75
CA ASN A 192 24.19 1.85 -16.32
C ASN A 192 22.99 1.52 -17.23
N PHE A 193 22.37 2.56 -17.80
CA PHE A 193 21.20 2.39 -18.66
C PHE A 193 21.50 1.56 -19.90
N GLU A 194 22.65 1.76 -20.54
CA GLU A 194 23.04 1.06 -21.76
C GLU A 194 23.18 -0.45 -21.52
N SER A 195 23.79 -0.85 -20.40
CA SER A 195 23.91 -2.27 -20.06
C SER A 195 22.56 -2.88 -19.62
N LEU A 196 21.72 -2.15 -18.89
CA LEU A 196 20.35 -2.58 -18.58
C LEU A 196 19.56 -2.82 -19.87
N LYS A 197 19.62 -1.85 -20.80
CA LYS A 197 18.92 -1.97 -22.09
C LYS A 197 19.41 -3.17 -22.90
N ALA A 198 20.72 -3.37 -22.97
CA ALA A 198 21.28 -4.49 -23.72
C ALA A 198 20.81 -5.85 -23.16
N VAL A 199 20.74 -6.00 -21.85
CA VAL A 199 20.23 -7.20 -21.19
C VAL A 199 18.72 -7.36 -21.44
N ALA A 200 17.94 -6.28 -21.32
CA ALA A 200 16.51 -6.31 -21.58
C ALA A 200 16.19 -6.65 -23.03
N ASP A 201 16.85 -5.99 -23.99
CA ASP A 201 16.69 -6.27 -25.43
C ASP A 201 17.00 -7.76 -25.76
N ASP A 202 18.06 -8.34 -25.17
CA ASP A 202 18.41 -9.74 -25.38
C ASP A 202 17.36 -10.69 -24.81
N ILE A 203 16.89 -10.45 -23.59
CA ILE A 203 15.85 -11.28 -22.97
C ILE A 203 14.57 -11.19 -23.79
N HIS A 204 14.12 -9.96 -24.13
CA HIS A 204 12.93 -9.75 -24.94
C HIS A 204 13.00 -10.46 -26.30
N ALA A 205 14.13 -10.35 -27.00
CA ALA A 205 14.33 -11.02 -28.29
C ALA A 205 14.25 -12.55 -28.18
N ARG A 206 14.52 -13.13 -27.03
CA ARG A 206 14.48 -14.57 -26.74
C ARG A 206 13.31 -15.00 -25.84
N ALA A 207 12.31 -14.14 -25.65
CA ALA A 207 11.22 -14.39 -24.69
C ALA A 207 10.49 -15.72 -24.96
N ASP A 208 10.23 -16.07 -26.22
CA ASP A 208 9.61 -17.35 -26.60
C ASP A 208 10.48 -18.57 -26.23
N GLU A 209 11.81 -18.46 -26.36
CA GLU A 209 12.77 -19.52 -25.99
C GLU A 209 12.89 -19.65 -24.48
N LEU A 210 12.99 -18.52 -23.78
CA LEU A 210 13.20 -18.46 -22.34
C LEU A 210 11.94 -18.81 -21.54
N GLY A 211 10.76 -18.50 -22.09
CA GLY A 211 9.45 -18.64 -21.45
C GLY A 211 9.12 -17.50 -20.48
N PHE A 212 9.84 -16.39 -20.57
CA PHE A 212 9.60 -15.12 -19.84
C PHE A 212 10.17 -13.95 -20.63
N ASP A 213 9.67 -12.76 -20.35
CA ASP A 213 10.11 -11.50 -20.97
C ASP A 213 11.07 -10.71 -20.08
N ALA A 214 11.62 -9.61 -20.60
CA ALA A 214 12.49 -8.74 -19.83
C ALA A 214 11.73 -8.05 -18.71
N PHE A 215 10.72 -7.24 -19.00
CA PHE A 215 9.95 -6.52 -18.01
C PHE A 215 8.54 -7.11 -17.83
N SER A 216 8.04 -7.07 -16.61
CA SER A 216 6.61 -7.17 -16.39
C SER A 216 5.91 -5.95 -17.00
N SER A 217 4.67 -6.12 -17.43
CA SER A 217 3.89 -5.09 -18.11
C SER A 217 3.84 -3.79 -17.32
N ALA A 218 3.95 -2.68 -18.01
CA ALA A 218 3.68 -1.39 -17.40
C ALA A 218 2.16 -1.25 -17.15
N GLY A 219 1.69 -1.51 -15.96
CA GLY A 219 0.29 -1.30 -15.59
C GLY A 219 -0.08 0.17 -15.65
N LEU A 220 -0.63 0.62 -16.79
CA LEU A 220 -1.00 2.02 -17.04
C LEU A 220 -2.48 2.31 -16.80
N GLU A 221 -3.24 1.36 -16.30
CA GLU A 221 -4.60 1.57 -15.83
C GLU A 221 -4.62 2.68 -14.77
N GLY A 222 -5.73 3.43 -14.66
CA GLY A 222 -5.82 4.66 -13.88
C GLY A 222 -5.42 4.55 -12.40
N SER A 223 -5.69 3.40 -11.75
CA SER A 223 -5.31 3.15 -10.35
C SER A 223 -3.85 2.70 -10.20
N SER A 224 -3.19 2.30 -11.27
CA SER A 224 -1.86 1.68 -11.28
C SER A 224 -0.76 2.53 -11.91
N SER A 225 -1.12 3.53 -12.71
CA SER A 225 -0.20 4.36 -13.49
C SER A 225 0.72 5.28 -12.65
N TRP A 226 0.47 5.40 -11.36
CA TRP A 226 1.26 6.23 -10.45
C TRP A 226 2.75 5.84 -10.41
N ARG A 227 3.09 4.58 -10.68
CA ARG A 227 4.49 4.12 -10.79
C ARG A 227 5.24 4.84 -11.89
N PHE A 228 4.57 5.19 -12.97
CA PHE A 228 5.14 5.88 -14.13
C PHE A 228 4.95 7.39 -14.07
N SER A 229 3.77 7.86 -13.68
CA SER A 229 3.48 9.30 -13.56
C SER A 229 4.10 9.94 -12.32
N GLY A 230 4.28 9.18 -11.24
CA GLY A 230 4.91 9.61 -10.00
C GLY A 230 6.38 9.20 -9.94
N HIS A 231 6.66 7.93 -9.67
CA HIS A 231 8.02 7.47 -9.39
C HIS A 231 8.98 7.69 -10.56
N LEU A 232 8.63 7.22 -11.75
CA LEU A 232 9.51 7.37 -12.91
C LEU A 232 9.66 8.84 -13.31
N ALA A 233 8.58 9.63 -13.29
CA ALA A 233 8.63 11.04 -13.63
C ALA A 233 9.39 11.89 -12.57
N ASN A 234 9.38 11.49 -11.32
CA ASN A 234 10.13 12.17 -10.26
C ASN A 234 11.65 12.14 -10.50
N MET A 235 12.20 11.10 -11.13
CA MET A 235 13.63 10.99 -11.36
C MET A 235 14.17 12.15 -12.21
N PRO A 236 13.69 12.42 -13.44
CA PRO A 236 14.17 13.53 -14.24
C PRO A 236 13.87 14.89 -13.60
N LEU A 237 12.74 15.04 -12.92
CA LEU A 237 12.38 16.28 -12.24
C LEU A 237 13.31 16.56 -11.05
N TYR A 238 13.65 15.53 -10.28
CA TYR A 238 14.62 15.66 -9.18
C TYR A 238 15.97 16.19 -9.69
N TYR A 239 16.50 15.61 -10.77
CA TYR A 239 17.76 16.04 -11.32
C TYR A 239 17.69 17.46 -11.89
N GLU A 240 16.63 17.82 -12.61
CA GLU A 240 16.40 19.15 -13.13
C GLU A 240 16.35 20.18 -11.98
N PHE A 241 15.55 19.93 -10.95
CA PHE A 241 15.39 20.83 -9.82
C PHE A 241 16.67 20.99 -9.01
N ARG A 242 17.40 19.90 -8.81
CA ARG A 242 18.71 19.92 -8.15
C ARG A 242 19.71 20.80 -8.91
N ASP A 243 19.81 20.60 -10.21
CA ASP A 243 20.78 21.28 -11.07
C ASP A 243 20.43 22.77 -11.28
N ASP A 244 19.17 23.10 -11.31
CA ASP A 244 18.66 24.46 -11.43
C ASP A 244 18.49 25.17 -10.06
N GLY A 245 18.77 24.50 -8.95
CA GLY A 245 18.63 25.06 -7.59
C GLY A 245 17.20 25.40 -7.21
N VAL A 246 16.21 24.67 -7.73
CA VAL A 246 14.79 24.86 -7.44
C VAL A 246 14.46 24.37 -6.03
N THR A 247 13.95 25.26 -5.17
CA THR A 247 13.62 24.95 -3.76
C THR A 247 12.13 25.03 -3.45
N ALA A 248 11.30 25.42 -4.43
CA ALA A 248 9.85 25.46 -4.30
C ALA A 248 9.23 25.04 -5.64
N GLN A 249 7.94 24.71 -5.64
CA GLN A 249 7.25 24.28 -6.86
C GLN A 249 7.34 25.37 -7.94
N PRO A 250 7.98 25.09 -9.11
CA PRO A 250 8.08 26.05 -10.19
C PRO A 250 6.77 26.09 -10.98
N ALA A 251 6.54 27.20 -11.68
CA ALA A 251 5.37 27.33 -12.56
C ALA A 251 5.49 26.45 -13.82
N THR A 252 6.70 26.11 -14.25
CA THR A 252 7.00 25.29 -15.43
C THR A 252 8.26 24.48 -15.20
N ILE A 253 8.38 23.38 -15.93
CA ILE A 253 9.61 22.57 -16.01
C ILE A 253 10.31 22.86 -17.34
N THR A 254 11.63 22.70 -17.38
CA THR A 254 12.43 22.91 -18.61
C THR A 254 12.49 21.66 -19.49
N GLY A 255 12.32 20.48 -18.89
CA GLY A 255 12.42 19.20 -19.57
C GLY A 255 13.88 18.80 -19.87
N ALA A 256 14.83 19.29 -19.10
CA ALA A 256 16.27 19.03 -19.31
C ALA A 256 16.58 17.51 -19.37
N TYR A 257 15.85 16.69 -18.60
CA TYR A 257 16.02 15.25 -18.51
C TYR A 257 14.92 14.43 -19.19
N LEU A 258 14.12 15.04 -20.09
CA LEU A 258 13.01 14.36 -20.76
C LEU A 258 13.47 13.15 -21.59
N ASN A 259 14.66 13.21 -22.22
CA ASN A 259 15.19 12.07 -22.96
C ASN A 259 15.53 10.89 -22.05
N ASN A 260 16.02 11.13 -20.85
CA ASN A 260 16.29 10.07 -19.87
C ASN A 260 14.98 9.39 -19.44
N PHE A 261 13.93 10.19 -19.16
CA PHE A 261 12.59 9.66 -18.89
C PHE A 261 12.08 8.81 -20.07
N LYS A 262 12.18 9.34 -21.29
CA LYS A 262 11.74 8.63 -22.50
C LYS A 262 12.46 7.29 -22.68
N ASN A 263 13.76 7.24 -22.46
CA ASN A 263 14.56 6.03 -22.60
C ASN A 263 14.07 4.91 -21.66
N ILE A 264 13.82 5.24 -20.39
CA ILE A 264 13.28 4.29 -19.41
C ILE A 264 11.83 3.91 -19.75
N TRP A 265 11.02 4.90 -20.12
CA TRP A 265 9.64 4.68 -20.54
C TRP A 265 9.55 3.73 -21.74
N ASP A 266 10.36 3.96 -22.75
CA ASP A 266 10.40 3.10 -23.95
C ASP A 266 10.75 1.66 -23.55
N LEU A 267 11.74 1.47 -22.68
CA LEU A 267 12.17 0.14 -22.24
C LEU A 267 11.01 -0.64 -21.58
N TYR A 268 10.26 -0.02 -20.65
CA TYR A 268 9.11 -0.66 -19.99
C TYR A 268 7.93 -0.92 -20.93
N THR A 269 7.77 -0.13 -21.97
CA THR A 269 6.63 -0.26 -22.89
C THR A 269 6.90 -1.08 -24.12
N THR A 270 8.17 -1.42 -24.41
CA THR A 270 8.57 -2.21 -25.57
C THR A 270 9.10 -3.58 -25.22
N ASP A 271 9.87 -3.72 -24.13
CA ASP A 271 10.56 -4.95 -23.77
C ASP A 271 9.78 -5.71 -22.67
N SER A 272 8.48 -5.86 -22.88
CA SER A 272 7.57 -6.61 -22.02
C SER A 272 6.55 -7.41 -22.83
N ALA A 273 5.94 -8.42 -22.20
CA ALA A 273 4.94 -9.29 -22.82
C ALA A 273 3.67 -8.53 -23.25
N THR A 274 3.31 -7.47 -22.53
CA THR A 274 2.17 -6.62 -22.84
C THR A 274 2.66 -5.26 -23.34
N THR A 275 2.29 -4.88 -24.56
CA THR A 275 2.74 -3.65 -25.19
C THR A 275 1.60 -2.88 -25.86
N GLY A 276 1.87 -1.66 -26.30
CA GLY A 276 0.95 -0.83 -27.09
C GLY A 276 -0.35 -0.48 -26.35
N ALA A 277 -1.48 -0.56 -27.03
CA ALA A 277 -2.78 -0.10 -26.49
C ALA A 277 -3.29 -0.94 -25.30
N ALA A 278 -2.86 -2.19 -25.16
CA ALA A 278 -3.23 -3.07 -24.05
C ALA A 278 -2.73 -2.53 -22.70
N LEU A 279 -1.62 -1.79 -22.69
CA LEU A 279 -1.08 -1.17 -21.47
C LEU A 279 -2.06 -0.20 -20.78
N ALA A 280 -2.94 0.45 -21.53
CA ALA A 280 -3.92 1.40 -20.96
C ALA A 280 -4.94 0.74 -20.02
N THR A 281 -5.13 -0.57 -20.12
CA THR A 281 -6.02 -1.37 -19.27
C THR A 281 -5.27 -2.36 -18.40
N ALA A 282 -3.96 -2.53 -18.59
CA ALA A 282 -3.12 -3.39 -17.76
C ALA A 282 -3.04 -2.81 -16.34
N THR A 283 -3.34 -3.65 -15.35
CA THR A 283 -3.37 -3.27 -13.93
C THR A 283 -2.01 -3.49 -13.25
N GLY A 284 -1.85 -2.91 -12.07
CA GLY A 284 -0.71 -3.17 -11.20
C GLY A 284 -0.64 -4.63 -10.76
N ASP A 285 -1.79 -5.22 -10.44
CA ASP A 285 -1.90 -6.61 -10.00
C ASP A 285 -1.48 -7.59 -11.12
N GLU A 286 -1.82 -7.29 -12.38
CA GLU A 286 -1.34 -8.08 -13.53
C GLU A 286 0.17 -7.98 -13.69
N SER A 287 0.76 -6.79 -13.55
CA SER A 287 2.21 -6.57 -13.60
C SER A 287 2.94 -7.32 -12.48
N GLU A 288 2.38 -7.30 -11.28
CA GLU A 288 2.90 -8.00 -10.12
C GLU A 288 2.87 -9.52 -10.32
N ALA A 289 1.72 -10.04 -10.78
CA ALA A 289 1.55 -11.46 -11.06
C ALA A 289 2.53 -11.95 -12.15
N GLU A 290 2.74 -11.19 -13.21
CA GLU A 290 3.71 -11.53 -14.25
C GLU A 290 5.13 -11.70 -13.67
N PHE A 291 5.56 -10.82 -12.78
CA PHE A 291 6.84 -10.93 -12.11
C PHE A 291 6.88 -12.07 -11.09
N GLY A 292 5.88 -12.13 -10.21
CA GLY A 292 5.77 -13.12 -9.13
C GLY A 292 5.66 -14.56 -9.63
N GLU A 293 5.02 -14.77 -10.81
CA GLU A 293 4.91 -16.06 -11.47
C GLU A 293 6.13 -16.42 -12.34
N GLY A 294 7.16 -15.58 -12.35
CA GLY A 294 8.37 -15.80 -13.12
C GLY A 294 8.20 -15.62 -14.64
N LYS A 295 7.31 -14.71 -15.07
CA LYS A 295 7.09 -14.33 -16.46
C LYS A 295 7.92 -13.13 -16.90
N ALA A 296 8.62 -12.47 -15.97
CA ALA A 296 9.48 -11.33 -16.25
C ALA A 296 10.71 -11.33 -15.35
N ALA A 297 11.85 -10.89 -15.87
CA ALA A 297 13.10 -10.77 -15.12
C ALA A 297 13.20 -9.46 -14.32
N PHE A 298 12.51 -8.41 -14.77
CA PHE A 298 12.54 -7.07 -14.19
C PHE A 298 11.12 -6.57 -13.89
N TYR A 299 10.96 -5.90 -12.75
CA TYR A 299 9.70 -5.30 -12.31
C TYR A 299 9.93 -3.91 -11.75
N GLN A 300 9.34 -2.89 -12.38
CA GLN A 300 9.38 -1.54 -11.86
C GLN A 300 8.37 -1.38 -10.73
N ASN A 301 8.84 -1.36 -9.50
CA ASN A 301 8.01 -1.10 -8.33
C ASN A 301 8.90 -0.69 -7.14
N GLY A 302 8.52 -0.98 -5.91
CA GLY A 302 9.24 -0.57 -4.73
C GLY A 302 9.36 -1.64 -3.66
N SER A 303 10.07 -1.29 -2.59
CA SER A 303 10.36 -2.18 -1.46
C SER A 303 9.12 -2.72 -0.74
N TRP A 304 7.96 -2.09 -0.90
CA TRP A 304 6.68 -2.56 -0.38
C TRP A 304 6.20 -3.88 -1.00
N GLU A 305 6.66 -4.22 -2.21
CA GLU A 305 6.31 -5.47 -2.89
C GLU A 305 6.96 -6.70 -2.27
N TYR A 306 8.02 -6.54 -1.49
CA TYR A 306 8.80 -7.65 -0.94
C TYR A 306 7.93 -8.69 -0.20
N SER A 307 7.03 -8.21 0.66
CA SER A 307 6.16 -9.11 1.45
C SER A 307 5.20 -9.91 0.57
N ASN A 308 4.70 -9.31 -0.51
CA ASN A 308 3.79 -9.97 -1.43
C ASN A 308 4.54 -10.94 -2.34
N LEU A 309 5.67 -10.55 -2.88
CA LEU A 309 6.52 -11.42 -3.71
C LEU A 309 6.99 -12.66 -2.95
N THR A 310 7.44 -12.50 -1.70
CA THR A 310 7.93 -13.63 -0.90
C THR A 310 6.81 -14.42 -0.23
N GLY A 311 5.71 -13.78 0.17
CA GLY A 311 4.58 -14.41 0.86
C GLY A 311 3.55 -14.99 -0.11
N THR A 312 2.93 -14.17 -0.95
CA THR A 312 1.83 -14.59 -1.85
C THR A 312 2.36 -15.43 -3.02
N PHE A 313 3.43 -14.96 -3.67
CA PHE A 313 4.03 -15.68 -4.80
C PHE A 313 5.08 -16.71 -4.38
N GLY A 314 5.53 -16.69 -3.11
CA GLY A 314 6.51 -17.65 -2.60
C GLY A 314 7.88 -17.56 -3.27
N MET A 315 8.24 -16.38 -3.78
CA MET A 315 9.57 -16.17 -4.37
C MET A 315 10.66 -16.34 -3.30
N ASN A 316 11.79 -16.92 -3.71
CA ASN A 316 12.93 -17.02 -2.82
C ASN A 316 13.55 -15.64 -2.58
N PRO A 317 13.66 -15.16 -1.33
CA PRO A 317 14.27 -13.86 -1.02
C PRO A 317 15.68 -13.67 -1.57
N ASP A 318 16.44 -14.75 -1.70
CA ASP A 318 17.83 -14.70 -2.24
C ASP A 318 17.87 -14.40 -3.74
N ASP A 319 16.75 -14.56 -4.44
CA ASP A 319 16.61 -14.30 -5.87
C ASP A 319 16.13 -12.86 -6.19
N LEU A 320 15.82 -12.09 -5.15
CA LEU A 320 15.36 -10.70 -5.28
C LEU A 320 16.48 -9.68 -5.01
#